data_1032e5ec203bf093c135546f09f3dbca
#
_entry.id   1032e5ec203bf093c135546f09f3dbca
#
_cell.length_a   1.000
_cell.length_b   1.000
_cell.length_c   1.000
_cell.angle_alpha   90.00
_cell.angle_beta   90.00
_cell.angle_gamma   90.00
#
_symmetry.space_group_name_H-M   'P 1'
#
loop_
_entity.id
_entity.type
_entity.pdbx_description
1 polymer ?
#
loop_
_entity_poly.entity_id
_entity_poly.type
_entity_poly.pdbx_seq_one_letter_code
_entity_poly.pdbx_strand_id
1 'polypeptide(L)'
;MDFIKKYKLRILSILYVLFLFLPFVKQCDNVEYVNSNPICDGCKVSADSQSLLSDIIFYLKVYFVEESKSVIDLTFQIKDLFGVNILNDLGVFLLFLSSIFSILLVLFSLFGSYKIFNNKFKNTSKVYLINLILILLIMLINGYVFIDRIGQVKIGFYLLLITNFYLFRHLRKLRIDK
;
A
#
# COMPACT_ATOMS: atom_id res chain seq x y z
N MET A 1 -9.51 25.45 -18.91
CA MET A 1 -9.32 24.00 -18.57
C MET A 1 -10.66 23.31 -18.68
N ASP A 2 -10.76 22.31 -19.55
CA ASP A 2 -12.04 21.67 -19.85
C ASP A 2 -12.66 21.08 -18.60
N PHE A 3 -13.95 21.28 -18.41
CA PHE A 3 -14.75 20.79 -17.28
C PHE A 3 -14.54 19.27 -17.09
N ILE A 4 -14.48 18.52 -18.18
CA ILE A 4 -14.25 17.08 -18.22
C ILE A 4 -12.90 16.68 -17.57
N LYS A 5 -11.81 17.42 -17.85
CA LYS A 5 -10.49 17.12 -17.28
C LYS A 5 -10.46 17.32 -15.77
N LYS A 6 -11.13 18.35 -15.30
CA LYS A 6 -11.25 18.67 -13.87
C LYS A 6 -12.04 17.59 -13.11
N TYR A 7 -13.17 17.15 -13.69
CA TYR A 7 -14.00 16.11 -13.10
C TYR A 7 -13.25 14.76 -13.03
N LYS A 8 -12.55 14.40 -14.09
CA LYS A 8 -11.71 13.20 -14.14
C LYS A 8 -10.63 13.20 -13.04
N LEU A 9 -9.97 14.32 -12.79
CA LEU A 9 -8.98 14.43 -11.71
C LEU A 9 -9.58 14.24 -10.32
N ARG A 10 -10.78 14.76 -10.08
CA ARG A 10 -11.48 14.58 -8.81
C ARG A 10 -11.83 13.11 -8.56
N ILE A 11 -12.42 12.44 -9.56
CA ILE A 11 -12.74 11.01 -9.46
C ILE A 11 -11.46 10.21 -9.19
N LEU A 12 -10.40 10.46 -9.93
CA LEU A 12 -9.14 9.74 -9.78
C LEU A 12 -8.51 9.96 -8.40
N SER A 13 -8.66 11.16 -7.85
CA SER A 13 -8.21 11.50 -6.50
C SER A 13 -9.01 10.76 -5.41
N ILE A 14 -10.33 10.58 -5.59
CA ILE A 14 -11.15 9.76 -4.70
C ILE A 14 -10.71 8.30 -4.76
N LEU A 15 -10.58 7.77 -5.98
CA LEU A 15 -10.13 6.39 -6.18
C LEU A 15 -8.76 6.14 -5.55
N TYR A 16 -7.84 7.11 -5.65
CA TYR A 16 -6.54 7.02 -5.02
C TYR A 16 -6.63 6.88 -3.49
N VAL A 17 -7.51 7.67 -2.84
CA VAL A 17 -7.75 7.54 -1.39
C VAL A 17 -8.41 6.21 -1.04
N LEU A 18 -9.36 5.73 -1.86
CA LEU A 18 -9.99 4.42 -1.64
C LEU A 18 -8.98 3.27 -1.78
N PHE A 19 -8.00 3.40 -2.67
CA PHE A 19 -6.97 2.36 -2.85
C PHE A 19 -6.02 2.23 -1.65
N LEU A 20 -5.96 3.22 -0.73
CA LEU A 20 -5.22 3.08 0.54
C LEU A 20 -5.80 1.99 1.45
N PHE A 21 -7.07 1.62 1.27
CA PHE A 21 -7.75 0.56 2.03
C PHE A 21 -7.60 -0.83 1.39
N LEU A 22 -7.09 -0.92 0.15
CA LEU A 22 -6.88 -2.19 -0.51
C LEU A 22 -5.64 -2.92 0.03
N PRO A 23 -5.61 -4.25 -0.05
CA PRO A 23 -4.45 -5.05 0.30
C PRO A 23 -3.20 -4.55 -0.41
N PHE A 24 -2.21 -4.09 0.37
CA PHE A 24 -0.97 -3.49 -0.14
C PHE A 24 0.19 -4.48 -0.10
N VAL A 25 0.35 -5.15 1.04
CA VAL A 25 1.43 -6.11 1.29
C VAL A 25 0.91 -7.28 2.12
N LYS A 26 1.48 -8.46 1.92
CA LYS A 26 1.26 -9.60 2.80
C LYS A 26 2.29 -9.56 3.92
N GLN A 27 1.84 -9.64 5.19
CA GLN A 27 2.67 -9.83 6.36
C GLN A 27 2.25 -11.13 7.03
N CYS A 28 3.18 -12.02 7.31
CA CYS A 28 2.92 -13.21 8.11
C CYS A 28 2.97 -12.82 9.58
N ASP A 29 1.86 -12.90 10.29
CA ASP A 29 1.77 -12.52 11.71
C ASP A 29 2.42 -13.57 12.63
N ASN A 30 2.54 -14.85 12.18
CA ASN A 30 3.16 -15.94 12.94
C ASN A 30 4.24 -16.62 12.09
N VAL A 31 5.49 -16.29 12.33
CA VAL A 31 6.64 -17.03 11.83
C VAL A 31 7.15 -17.90 12.99
N GLU A 32 6.67 -19.12 13.12
CA GLU A 32 7.34 -20.11 13.95
C GLU A 32 8.53 -20.67 13.20
N TYR A 33 9.71 -20.37 13.70
CA TYR A 33 10.97 -20.97 13.22
C TYR A 33 11.07 -22.38 13.77
N VAL A 34 10.58 -23.36 13.03
CA VAL A 34 10.84 -24.79 13.32
C VAL A 34 11.98 -25.24 12.40
N ASN A 35 13.13 -25.46 13.00
CA ASN A 35 14.32 -26.07 12.36
C ASN A 35 14.73 -25.43 11.02
N SER A 36 15.13 -24.16 11.04
CA SER A 36 15.75 -23.40 9.93
C SER A 36 14.97 -23.25 8.63
N ASN A 37 13.72 -23.68 8.55
CA ASN A 37 12.82 -23.37 7.43
C ASN A 37 11.56 -22.66 7.95
N PRO A 38 11.26 -21.43 7.50
CA PRO A 38 10.04 -20.75 7.85
C PRO A 38 8.84 -21.47 7.18
N ILE A 39 8.05 -22.17 7.97
CA ILE A 39 6.79 -22.78 7.50
C ILE A 39 5.66 -21.81 7.87
N CYS A 40 5.00 -21.25 6.89
CA CYS A 40 3.72 -20.57 7.11
C CYS A 40 2.65 -21.63 7.36
N ASP A 41 2.12 -21.70 8.56
CA ASP A 41 1.08 -22.67 8.95
C ASP A 41 -0.28 -22.48 8.22
N GLY A 42 -0.44 -21.46 7.41
CA GLY A 42 -1.64 -21.18 6.63
C GLY A 42 -1.72 -21.82 5.25
N CYS A 43 -0.70 -22.58 4.80
CA CYS A 43 -0.65 -23.12 3.43
C CYS A 43 -0.96 -24.62 3.33
N LYS A 44 -1.76 -25.18 4.22
CA LYS A 44 -2.32 -26.54 4.00
C LYS A 44 -3.41 -26.48 2.94
N VAL A 45 -3.01 -26.68 1.68
CA VAL A 45 -3.95 -27.01 0.61
C VAL A 45 -4.37 -28.45 0.81
N SER A 46 -5.53 -28.68 1.41
CA SER A 46 -6.19 -29.98 1.36
C SER A 46 -6.67 -30.21 -0.08
N ALA A 47 -6.03 -31.16 -0.74
CA ALA A 47 -6.40 -31.58 -2.10
C ALA A 47 -7.65 -32.46 -2.05
N ASP A 48 -8.79 -31.88 -1.73
CA ASP A 48 -10.08 -32.50 -1.96
C ASP A 48 -10.74 -31.84 -3.17
N SER A 49 -11.29 -32.67 -4.07
CA SER A 49 -11.89 -32.35 -5.36
C SER A 49 -13.00 -31.29 -5.25
N GLN A 50 -12.59 -30.02 -5.22
CA GLN A 50 -13.51 -28.88 -5.17
C GLN A 50 -13.70 -28.33 -6.60
N SER A 51 -14.89 -27.81 -6.87
CA SER A 51 -15.19 -27.20 -8.18
C SER A 51 -14.27 -26.02 -8.47
N LEU A 52 -13.92 -25.78 -9.73
CA LEU A 52 -13.09 -24.66 -10.21
C LEU A 52 -13.51 -23.30 -9.62
N LEU A 53 -14.81 -23.13 -9.36
CA LEU A 53 -15.38 -21.92 -8.75
C LEU A 53 -14.98 -21.78 -7.27
N SER A 54 -14.97 -22.88 -6.51
CA SER A 54 -14.55 -22.86 -5.10
C SER A 54 -13.05 -22.56 -4.98
N ASP A 55 -12.24 -23.07 -5.91
CA ASP A 55 -10.81 -22.78 -5.96
C ASP A 55 -10.54 -21.30 -6.27
N ILE A 56 -11.25 -20.73 -7.23
CA ILE A 56 -11.16 -19.31 -7.56
C ILE A 56 -11.57 -18.44 -6.35
N ILE A 57 -12.69 -18.77 -5.68
CA ILE A 57 -13.16 -18.05 -4.49
C ILE A 57 -12.14 -18.20 -3.36
N PHE A 58 -11.59 -19.40 -3.15
CA PHE A 58 -10.55 -19.65 -2.16
C PHE A 58 -9.29 -18.82 -2.43
N TYR A 59 -8.77 -18.84 -3.66
CA TYR A 59 -7.62 -18.02 -4.06
C TYR A 59 -7.89 -16.52 -3.92
N LEU A 60 -9.09 -16.05 -4.28
CA LEU A 60 -9.47 -14.65 -4.07
C LEU A 60 -9.52 -14.31 -2.58
N LYS A 61 -10.10 -15.17 -1.74
CA LYS A 61 -10.17 -14.99 -0.28
C LYS A 61 -8.77 -14.94 0.34
N VAL A 62 -7.91 -15.90 0.02
CA VAL A 62 -6.51 -15.94 0.47
C VAL A 62 -5.74 -14.70 -0.04
N TYR A 63 -5.96 -14.31 -1.30
CA TYR A 63 -5.27 -13.17 -1.87
C TYR A 63 -5.72 -11.82 -1.29
N PHE A 64 -7.02 -11.63 -1.03
CA PHE A 64 -7.58 -10.34 -0.61
C PHE A 64 -7.79 -10.21 0.90
N VAL A 65 -8.00 -11.30 1.62
CA VAL A 65 -8.48 -11.26 3.02
C VAL A 65 -7.44 -11.79 4.01
N GLU A 66 -6.77 -12.90 3.68
CA GLU A 66 -5.85 -13.54 4.62
C GLU A 66 -4.48 -12.87 4.61
N GLU A 67 -3.99 -12.51 5.82
CA GLU A 67 -2.63 -11.99 6.07
C GLU A 67 -2.25 -10.75 5.25
N SER A 68 -3.21 -10.04 4.66
CA SER A 68 -2.92 -8.83 3.88
C SER A 68 -3.09 -7.58 4.75
N LYS A 69 -2.13 -6.68 4.68
CA LYS A 69 -2.18 -5.35 5.31
C LYS A 69 -2.39 -4.30 4.23
N SER A 70 -3.37 -3.43 4.43
CA SER A 70 -3.53 -2.20 3.65
C SER A 70 -2.55 -1.12 4.14
N VAL A 71 -2.44 0.00 3.41
CA VAL A 71 -1.67 1.15 3.90
C VAL A 71 -2.22 1.66 5.23
N ILE A 72 -3.54 1.63 5.40
CA ILE A 72 -4.21 2.04 6.65
C ILE A 72 -3.83 1.11 7.80
N ASP A 73 -3.81 -0.22 7.58
CA ASP A 73 -3.39 -1.18 8.60
C ASP A 73 -1.94 -0.96 9.03
N LEU A 74 -1.06 -0.66 8.08
CA LEU A 74 0.34 -0.32 8.37
C LEU A 74 0.46 0.95 9.24
N THR A 75 -0.46 1.91 9.13
CA THR A 75 -0.46 3.08 10.04
C THR A 75 -0.77 2.70 11.48
N PHE A 76 -1.67 1.73 11.68
CA PHE A 76 -2.05 1.28 13.03
C PHE A 76 -1.03 0.34 13.66
N GLN A 77 -0.20 -0.32 12.87
CA GLN A 77 0.88 -1.21 13.34
C GLN A 77 1.86 -0.49 14.29
N ILE A 78 1.96 0.83 14.20
CA ILE A 78 2.80 1.62 15.10
C ILE A 78 2.44 1.39 16.58
N LYS A 79 1.18 1.11 16.90
CA LYS A 79 0.74 0.84 18.28
C LYS A 79 1.35 -0.43 18.85
N ASP A 80 1.46 -1.46 18.01
CA ASP A 80 1.97 -2.77 18.41
C ASP A 80 3.49 -2.73 18.65
N LEU A 81 4.16 -1.76 18.03
CA LEU A 81 5.60 -1.55 18.13
C LEU A 81 6.04 -0.71 19.33
N PHE A 82 5.12 0.06 19.97
CA PHE A 82 5.47 0.94 21.09
C PHE A 82 5.90 0.21 22.37
N GLY A 83 5.69 -1.10 22.50
CA GLY A 83 6.11 -1.91 23.66
C GLY A 83 7.44 -2.66 23.46
N VAL A 84 8.02 -2.60 22.27
CA VAL A 84 9.21 -3.36 21.89
C VAL A 84 10.43 -2.45 21.89
N ASN A 85 11.61 -3.00 22.28
CA ASN A 85 12.88 -2.27 22.18
C ASN A 85 13.28 -2.06 20.70
N ILE A 86 12.74 -0.99 20.11
CA ILE A 86 12.84 -0.65 18.68
C ILE A 86 14.31 -0.55 18.22
N LEU A 87 15.23 -0.17 19.10
CA LEU A 87 16.64 0.03 18.76
C LEU A 87 17.48 -1.26 18.75
N ASN A 88 16.99 -2.34 19.32
CA ASN A 88 17.75 -3.58 19.44
C ASN A 88 17.54 -4.55 18.25
N ASP A 89 16.48 -4.35 17.47
CA ASP A 89 16.17 -5.18 16.32
C ASP A 89 15.96 -4.31 15.08
N LEU A 90 16.83 -4.50 14.08
CA LEU A 90 16.77 -3.77 12.80
C LEU A 90 15.43 -3.99 12.09
N GLY A 91 14.86 -5.20 12.16
CA GLY A 91 13.57 -5.51 11.54
C GLY A 91 12.44 -4.70 12.17
N VAL A 92 12.39 -4.65 13.50
CA VAL A 92 11.41 -3.86 14.27
C VAL A 92 11.56 -2.37 13.97
N PHE A 93 12.78 -1.86 13.91
CA PHE A 93 13.07 -0.47 13.53
C PHE A 93 12.55 -0.14 12.13
N LEU A 94 12.81 -1.02 11.17
CA LEU A 94 12.34 -0.84 9.78
C LEU A 94 10.80 -0.86 9.68
N LEU A 95 10.12 -1.76 10.40
CA LEU A 95 8.66 -1.78 10.46
C LEU A 95 8.09 -0.50 11.10
N PHE A 96 8.72 0.01 12.14
CA PHE A 96 8.35 1.30 12.74
C PHE A 96 8.49 2.45 11.73
N LEU A 97 9.58 2.47 10.97
CA LEU A 97 9.80 3.45 9.90
C LEU A 97 8.77 3.32 8.78
N SER A 98 8.42 2.10 8.40
CA SER A 98 7.36 1.82 7.41
C SER A 98 6.01 2.37 7.88
N SER A 99 5.67 2.21 9.16
CA SER A 99 4.42 2.75 9.73
C SER A 99 4.41 4.28 9.70
N ILE A 100 5.51 4.95 10.01
CA ILE A 100 5.64 6.41 9.89
C ILE A 100 5.42 6.86 8.45
N PHE A 101 6.07 6.20 7.48
CA PHE A 101 5.90 6.53 6.07
C PHE A 101 4.46 6.28 5.58
N SER A 102 3.77 5.27 6.12
CA SER A 102 2.36 5.02 5.82
C SER A 102 1.46 6.13 6.34
N ILE A 103 1.70 6.63 7.56
CA ILE A 103 1.00 7.79 8.11
C ILE A 103 1.21 9.03 7.22
N LEU A 104 2.45 9.31 6.83
CA LEU A 104 2.78 10.43 5.94
C LEU A 104 2.10 10.26 4.57
N LEU A 105 2.08 9.05 4.02
CA LEU A 105 1.40 8.76 2.75
C LEU A 105 -0.09 9.06 2.82
N VAL A 106 -0.77 8.64 3.90
CA VAL A 106 -2.20 8.94 4.11
C VAL A 106 -2.43 10.44 4.21
N LEU A 107 -1.66 11.15 5.03
CA LEU A 107 -1.79 12.60 5.22
C LEU A 107 -1.57 13.36 3.90
N PHE A 108 -0.51 13.05 3.16
CA PHE A 108 -0.24 13.70 1.88
C PHE A 108 -1.27 13.33 0.81
N SER A 109 -1.82 12.12 0.84
CA SER A 109 -2.89 11.70 -0.07
C SER A 109 -4.17 12.50 0.16
N LEU A 110 -4.58 12.66 1.42
CA LEU A 110 -5.73 13.49 1.79
C LEU A 110 -5.51 14.97 1.43
N PHE A 111 -4.31 15.50 1.73
CA PHE A 111 -3.95 16.87 1.39
C PHE A 111 -3.91 17.12 -0.11
N GLY A 112 -3.35 16.19 -0.89
CA GLY A 112 -3.34 16.24 -2.35
C GLY A 112 -4.75 16.24 -2.93
N SER A 113 -5.61 15.36 -2.42
CA SER A 113 -7.03 15.27 -2.80
C SER A 113 -7.78 16.55 -2.47
N TYR A 114 -7.63 17.07 -1.27
CA TYR A 114 -8.21 18.35 -0.86
C TYR A 114 -7.81 19.50 -1.81
N LYS A 115 -6.54 19.58 -2.22
CA LYS A 115 -6.08 20.58 -3.19
C LYS A 115 -6.74 20.43 -4.57
N ILE A 116 -6.93 19.20 -5.05
CA ILE A 116 -7.61 18.93 -6.33
C ILE A 116 -9.08 19.38 -6.24
N PHE A 117 -9.77 19.05 -5.14
CA PHE A 117 -11.17 19.47 -4.94
C PHE A 117 -11.32 20.98 -4.96
N ASN A 118 -10.43 21.69 -4.29
CA ASN A 118 -10.42 23.16 -4.22
C ASN A 118 -9.78 23.83 -5.45
N ASN A 119 -9.48 23.09 -6.51
CA ASN A 119 -8.85 23.58 -7.73
C ASN A 119 -7.48 24.27 -7.53
N LYS A 120 -6.79 23.99 -6.43
CA LYS A 120 -5.48 24.52 -6.09
C LYS A 120 -4.39 23.62 -6.68
N PHE A 121 -4.18 23.66 -8.00
CA PHE A 121 -3.24 22.78 -8.69
C PHE A 121 -1.77 23.17 -8.52
N LYS A 122 -1.50 24.39 -8.06
CA LYS A 122 -0.12 24.87 -7.81
C LYS A 122 0.54 23.96 -6.74
N ASN A 123 1.70 23.42 -7.07
CA ASN A 123 2.49 22.52 -6.22
C ASN A 123 1.82 21.16 -5.86
N THR A 124 0.60 20.85 -6.32
CA THR A 124 -0.05 19.57 -6.05
C THR A 124 0.71 18.40 -6.71
N SER A 125 1.35 18.62 -7.85
CA SER A 125 2.22 17.63 -8.48
C SER A 125 3.39 17.20 -7.59
N LYS A 126 3.95 18.12 -6.78
CA LYS A 126 5.02 17.77 -5.81
C LYS A 126 4.52 16.84 -4.71
N VAL A 127 3.28 17.02 -4.25
CA VAL A 127 2.66 16.14 -3.25
C VAL A 127 2.58 14.70 -3.78
N TYR A 128 2.11 14.53 -5.02
CA TYR A 128 2.05 13.19 -5.63
C TYR A 128 3.43 12.61 -5.97
N LEU A 129 4.45 13.43 -6.20
CA LEU A 129 5.83 12.96 -6.28
C LEU A 129 6.32 12.41 -4.94
N ILE A 130 6.06 13.12 -3.84
CA ILE A 130 6.39 12.66 -2.49
C ILE A 130 5.66 11.36 -2.18
N ASN A 131 4.36 11.27 -2.50
CA ASN A 131 3.59 10.05 -2.33
C ASN A 131 4.19 8.86 -3.11
N LEU A 132 4.68 9.09 -4.34
CA LEU A 132 5.35 8.06 -5.13
C LEU A 132 6.60 7.52 -4.42
N ILE A 133 7.42 8.42 -3.89
CA ILE A 133 8.62 8.06 -3.13
C ILE A 133 8.24 7.27 -1.86
N LEU A 134 7.21 7.71 -1.12
CA LEU A 134 6.74 7.02 0.07
C LEU A 134 6.22 5.61 -0.24
N ILE A 135 5.44 5.43 -1.31
CA ILE A 135 4.95 4.11 -1.75
C ILE A 135 6.13 3.17 -2.01
N LEU A 136 7.15 3.64 -2.71
CA LEU A 136 8.34 2.84 -3.02
C LEU A 136 9.16 2.52 -1.76
N LEU A 137 9.32 3.47 -0.84
CA LEU A 137 10.04 3.26 0.42
C LEU A 137 9.32 2.24 1.31
N ILE A 138 8.00 2.37 1.48
CA ILE A 138 7.20 1.40 2.24
C ILE A 138 7.38 0.00 1.64
N MET A 139 7.32 -0.11 0.31
CA MET A 139 7.48 -1.38 -0.38
C MET A 139 8.88 -1.96 -0.21
N LEU A 140 9.93 -1.16 -0.33
CA LEU A 140 11.32 -1.59 -0.12
C LEU A 140 11.55 -2.08 1.30
N ILE A 141 11.04 -1.37 2.31
CA ILE A 141 11.18 -1.76 3.71
C ILE A 141 10.47 -3.09 3.98
N ASN A 142 9.21 -3.20 3.59
CA ASN A 142 8.46 -4.44 3.80
C ASN A 142 9.05 -5.59 2.98
N GLY A 143 9.51 -5.34 1.76
CA GLY A 143 10.22 -6.34 0.95
C GLY A 143 11.54 -6.79 1.58
N TYR A 144 12.28 -5.90 2.25
CA TYR A 144 13.52 -6.25 2.94
C TYR A 144 13.27 -7.07 4.21
N VAL A 145 12.28 -6.68 5.03
CA VAL A 145 11.97 -7.37 6.29
C VAL A 145 11.37 -8.76 6.03
N PHE A 146 10.63 -8.94 4.92
CA PHE A 146 9.93 -10.18 4.58
C PHE A 146 10.48 -10.85 3.32
N ILE A 147 11.79 -10.75 3.08
CA ILE A 147 12.52 -11.05 1.81
C ILE A 147 12.22 -12.42 1.18
N ASP A 148 11.68 -13.38 1.93
CA ASP A 148 11.62 -14.78 1.47
C ASP A 148 10.51 -15.09 0.46
N ARG A 149 9.68 -14.10 0.00
CA ARG A 149 8.51 -14.45 -0.79
C ARG A 149 8.17 -13.46 -1.91
N ILE A 150 8.49 -13.87 -3.13
CA ILE A 150 7.89 -13.36 -4.37
C ILE A 150 6.37 -13.61 -4.27
N GLY A 151 5.54 -12.57 -4.23
CA GLY A 151 4.08 -12.68 -4.08
C GLY A 151 3.48 -11.90 -2.92
N GLN A 152 4.32 -11.25 -2.12
CA GLN A 152 3.87 -10.38 -1.02
C GLN A 152 3.24 -9.07 -1.50
N VAL A 153 3.52 -8.67 -2.74
CA VAL A 153 2.98 -7.44 -3.32
C VAL A 153 1.55 -7.67 -3.76
N LYS A 154 0.62 -6.97 -3.16
CA LYS A 154 -0.81 -7.10 -3.43
C LYS A 154 -1.29 -6.05 -4.44
N ILE A 155 -2.50 -6.25 -4.95
CA ILE A 155 -3.10 -5.41 -5.99
C ILE A 155 -3.17 -3.93 -5.59
N GLY A 156 -3.35 -3.64 -4.31
CA GLY A 156 -3.41 -2.27 -3.78
C GLY A 156 -2.14 -1.46 -4.09
N PHE A 157 -0.96 -2.10 -4.01
CA PHE A 157 0.30 -1.45 -4.37
C PHE A 157 0.30 -0.97 -5.82
N TYR A 158 -0.04 -1.86 -6.76
CA TYR A 158 -0.03 -1.52 -8.19
C TYR A 158 -1.05 -0.43 -8.52
N LEU A 159 -2.26 -0.52 -7.95
CA LEU A 159 -3.30 0.48 -8.17
C LEU A 159 -2.90 1.85 -7.60
N LEU A 160 -2.31 1.90 -6.40
CA LEU A 160 -1.78 3.12 -5.83
C LEU A 160 -0.65 3.71 -6.67
N LEU A 161 0.30 2.88 -7.10
CA LEU A 161 1.44 3.31 -7.91
C LEU A 161 0.98 3.91 -9.25
N ILE A 162 0.14 3.16 -9.99
CA ILE A 162 -0.36 3.58 -11.31
C ILE A 162 -1.17 4.86 -11.19
N THR A 163 -2.11 4.92 -10.24
CA THR A 163 -2.98 6.09 -10.04
C THR A 163 -2.19 7.31 -9.61
N ASN A 164 -1.21 7.13 -8.70
CA ASN A 164 -0.31 8.20 -8.26
C ASN A 164 0.53 8.74 -9.42
N PHE A 165 1.14 7.85 -10.20
CA PHE A 165 1.94 8.25 -11.36
C PHE A 165 1.12 9.01 -12.41
N TYR A 166 -0.12 8.55 -12.66
CA TYR A 166 -1.04 9.22 -13.57
C TYR A 166 -1.41 10.63 -13.07
N LEU A 167 -1.77 10.76 -11.77
CA LEU A 167 -2.06 12.05 -11.15
C LEU A 167 -0.86 12.99 -11.20
N PHE A 168 0.33 12.51 -10.85
CA PHE A 168 1.57 13.29 -10.94
C PHE A 168 1.82 13.81 -12.35
N ARG A 169 1.78 12.93 -13.36
CA ARG A 169 2.04 13.29 -14.77
C ARG A 169 1.02 14.31 -15.28
N HIS A 170 -0.25 14.11 -14.95
CA HIS A 170 -1.32 14.98 -15.44
C HIS A 170 -1.26 16.37 -14.78
N LEU A 171 -1.04 16.43 -13.46
CA LEU A 171 -0.88 17.69 -12.73
C LEU A 171 0.39 18.46 -13.13
N ARG A 172 1.47 17.76 -13.50
CA ARG A 172 2.68 18.37 -14.02
C ARG A 172 2.43 19.06 -15.36
N LYS A 173 1.68 18.43 -16.28
CA LYS A 173 1.29 19.06 -17.56
C LYS A 173 0.48 20.33 -17.34
N LEU A 174 -0.52 20.31 -16.46
CA LEU A 174 -1.34 21.49 -16.14
C LEU A 174 -0.54 22.66 -15.53
N ARG A 175 0.64 22.39 -14.99
CA ARG A 175 1.54 23.43 -14.46
C ARG A 175 2.36 24.10 -15.57
N ILE A 176 2.71 23.36 -16.62
CA ILE A 176 3.55 23.87 -17.72
C ILE A 176 2.71 24.74 -18.66
N ASP A 177 1.43 24.42 -18.82
CA ASP A 177 0.50 25.11 -19.72
C ASP A 177 -0.05 26.45 -19.13
N LYS A 178 0.47 26.90 -17.99
CA LYS A 178 0.18 28.20 -17.35
C LYS A 178 1.43 29.08 -17.29
#